data_2caca6da78f9b2869144462a3210f4f0
#
_entry.id   2caca6da78f9b2869144462a3210f4f0
#
_cell.length_a   1.000
_cell.length_b   1.000
_cell.length_c   1.000
_cell.angle_alpha   90.00
_cell.angle_beta   90.00
_cell.angle_gamma   90.00
#
_symmetry.space_group_name_H-M   'P 1'
#
loop_
_entity.id
_entity.type
_entity.pdbx_description
1 polymer ?
#
loop_
_entity_poly.entity_id
_entity_poly.type
_entity_poly.pdbx_seq_one_letter_code
_entity_poly.pdbx_strand_id
1 'polypeptide(L)'
;MGINARIQSENGDKIQELYDINNLVVKLLPSFNDESSICLRFIDPYGNTVFNQRQLPVFIIELKSAIAESTNLKAINHGDKLLKLAEKADGKVHTYLKFIGD
;
A
#
# COMPACT_ATOMS: atom_id res chain seq x y z
N MET A 1 -4.86 12.87 -8.69
CA MET A 1 -5.04 11.49 -9.04
C MET A 1 -3.90 10.66 -8.50
N GLY A 2 -4.16 9.87 -7.53
CA GLY A 2 -3.18 8.99 -6.92
C GLY A 2 -3.88 7.90 -6.16
N ILE A 3 -3.12 7.05 -5.50
CA ILE A 3 -3.65 5.95 -4.71
C ILE A 3 -3.39 6.28 -3.26
N ASN A 4 -4.41 6.81 -2.59
CA ASN A 4 -4.30 7.14 -1.17
C ASN A 4 -4.38 5.87 -0.33
N ALA A 5 -3.62 5.83 0.76
CA ALA A 5 -3.62 4.70 1.67
C ALA A 5 -4.08 5.16 3.05
N ARG A 6 -4.80 4.29 3.76
CA ARG A 6 -5.18 4.60 5.13
C ARG A 6 -5.27 3.35 5.99
N ILE A 7 -4.97 3.55 7.27
CA ILE A 7 -5.27 2.57 8.31
C ILE A 7 -6.71 2.83 8.73
N GLN A 8 -7.52 1.78 8.75
CA GLN A 8 -8.90 1.89 9.22
C GLN A 8 -9.27 0.73 10.14
N SER A 9 -10.27 0.99 11.01
CA SER A 9 -10.84 -0.03 11.87
C SER A 9 -11.78 -0.94 11.09
N GLU A 10 -12.23 -2.03 11.73
CA GLU A 10 -13.22 -2.94 11.13
C GLU A 10 -14.55 -2.24 10.86
N ASN A 11 -14.84 -1.16 11.54
CA ASN A 11 -16.06 -0.37 11.33
C ASN A 11 -15.89 0.66 10.19
N GLY A 12 -14.72 0.74 9.59
CA GLY A 12 -14.44 1.68 8.51
C GLY A 12 -13.93 3.04 8.98
N ASP A 13 -13.71 3.22 10.29
CA ASP A 13 -13.20 4.48 10.82
C ASP A 13 -11.74 4.69 10.43
N LYS A 14 -11.45 5.84 9.86
CA LYS A 14 -10.09 6.20 9.47
C LYS A 14 -9.26 6.52 10.71
N ILE A 15 -8.11 5.85 10.85
CA ILE A 15 -7.18 6.06 11.94
C ILE A 15 -6.03 6.97 11.50
N GLN A 16 -5.48 6.72 10.33
CA GLN A 16 -4.39 7.50 9.77
C GLN A 16 -4.42 7.39 8.25
N GLU A 17 -4.01 8.44 7.54
CA GLU A 17 -4.06 8.46 6.09
C GLU A 17 -2.76 9.01 5.51
N LEU A 18 -2.39 8.48 4.34
CA LEU A 18 -1.27 8.96 3.54
C LEU A 18 -1.80 9.29 2.15
N TYR A 19 -1.73 10.55 1.77
CA TYR A 19 -2.17 11.02 0.45
C TYR A 19 -1.08 10.82 -0.58
N ASP A 20 -1.48 10.40 -1.78
CA ASP A 20 -0.58 10.22 -2.93
C ASP A 20 -0.83 11.32 -3.96
N ILE A 21 -0.42 12.54 -3.61
CA ILE A 21 -0.71 13.74 -4.41
C ILE A 21 -0.06 13.67 -5.79
N ASN A 22 1.13 13.09 -5.88
CA ASN A 22 1.92 13.06 -7.10
C ASN A 22 1.82 11.74 -7.87
N ASN A 23 0.84 10.91 -7.51
CA ASN A 23 0.62 9.61 -8.17
C ASN A 23 1.87 8.73 -8.17
N LEU A 24 2.49 8.59 -7.01
CA LEU A 24 3.77 7.88 -6.86
C LEU A 24 3.60 6.39 -6.57
N VAL A 25 2.49 5.98 -5.95
CA VAL A 25 2.26 4.57 -5.62
C VAL A 25 2.26 3.71 -6.87
N VAL A 26 1.64 4.17 -7.95
CA VAL A 26 1.57 3.41 -9.20
C VAL A 26 2.96 3.08 -9.75
N LYS A 27 3.95 3.89 -9.46
CA LYS A 27 5.33 3.67 -9.91
C LYS A 27 6.03 2.53 -9.16
N LEU A 28 5.45 2.07 -8.06
CA LEU A 28 5.96 0.96 -7.27
C LEU A 28 5.21 -0.34 -7.54
N LEU A 29 4.11 -0.27 -8.28
CA LEU A 29 3.27 -1.44 -8.51
C LEU A 29 3.82 -2.31 -9.64
N PRO A 30 3.80 -3.65 -9.47
CA PRO A 30 4.11 -4.56 -10.58
C PRO A 30 2.94 -4.60 -11.57
N SER A 31 3.18 -5.26 -12.71
CA SER A 31 2.10 -5.60 -13.62
C SER A 31 1.06 -6.49 -12.91
N PHE A 32 -0.22 -6.29 -13.21
CA PHE A 32 -1.27 -7.17 -12.70
C PHE A 32 -1.01 -8.64 -13.05
N ASN A 33 -0.33 -8.89 -14.16
CA ASN A 33 -0.02 -10.24 -14.62
C ASN A 33 1.23 -10.85 -13.95
N ASP A 34 1.89 -10.12 -13.06
CA ASP A 34 3.08 -10.62 -12.35
C ASP A 34 2.65 -11.56 -11.23
N GLU A 35 2.64 -12.86 -11.52
CA GLU A 35 2.20 -13.88 -10.57
C GLU A 35 3.13 -14.04 -9.37
N SER A 36 4.33 -13.46 -9.40
CA SER A 36 5.22 -13.47 -8.24
C SER A 36 4.75 -12.50 -7.17
N SER A 37 3.91 -11.53 -7.52
CA SER A 37 3.31 -10.60 -6.56
C SER A 37 2.00 -11.16 -6.04
N ILE A 38 1.83 -11.10 -4.72
CA ILE A 38 0.65 -11.65 -4.04
C ILE A 38 -0.28 -10.53 -3.56
N CYS A 39 0.29 -9.36 -3.23
CA CYS A 39 -0.48 -8.24 -2.71
C CYS A 39 -0.42 -7.01 -3.62
N LEU A 40 0.77 -6.55 -3.97
CA LEU A 40 0.91 -5.29 -4.71
C LEU A 40 0.19 -5.30 -6.06
N ARG A 41 0.19 -6.41 -6.78
CA ARG A 41 -0.47 -6.47 -8.09
C ARG A 41 -1.98 -6.31 -8.01
N PHE A 42 -2.56 -6.52 -6.83
CA PHE A 42 -4.01 -6.41 -6.64
C PHE A 42 -4.46 -5.02 -6.22
N ILE A 43 -3.55 -4.09 -5.98
CA ILE A 43 -3.94 -2.71 -5.74
C ILE A 43 -4.54 -2.15 -7.02
N ASP A 44 -5.80 -1.76 -6.93
CA ASP A 44 -6.55 -1.21 -8.06
C ASP A 44 -6.32 0.30 -8.14
N PRO A 45 -5.67 0.79 -9.22
CA PRO A 45 -5.42 2.23 -9.35
C PRO A 45 -6.70 3.06 -9.47
N TYR A 46 -7.82 2.42 -9.78
CA TYR A 46 -9.10 3.11 -10.04
C TYR A 46 -10.20 2.73 -9.05
N GLY A 47 -9.89 1.95 -8.04
CA GLY A 47 -10.88 1.47 -7.08
C GLY A 47 -10.30 1.28 -5.70
N ASN A 48 -11.00 0.54 -4.87
CA ASN A 48 -10.60 0.28 -3.50
C ASN A 48 -9.98 -1.10 -3.35
N THR A 49 -8.94 -1.18 -2.53
CA THR A 49 -8.26 -2.43 -2.19
C THR A 49 -8.02 -2.44 -0.69
N VAL A 50 -8.39 -3.53 -0.02
CA VAL A 50 -8.24 -3.65 1.43
C VAL A 50 -7.40 -4.87 1.76
N PHE A 51 -6.37 -4.68 2.57
CA PHE A 51 -5.54 -5.78 3.07
C PHE A 51 -5.81 -6.00 4.55
N ASN A 52 -5.95 -7.27 4.93
CA ASN A 52 -6.18 -7.68 6.30
C ASN A 52 -4.84 -8.01 7.00
N GLN A 53 -4.93 -8.41 8.29
CA GLN A 53 -3.74 -8.71 9.11
C GLN A 53 -2.92 -9.89 8.58
N ARG A 54 -3.53 -10.83 7.87
CA ARG A 54 -2.80 -11.96 7.29
C ARG A 54 -2.01 -11.56 6.06
N GLN A 55 -2.51 -10.56 5.34
CA GLN A 55 -1.87 -10.05 4.12
C GLN A 55 -0.79 -9.03 4.40
N LEU A 56 -0.89 -8.28 5.50
CA LEU A 56 0.04 -7.20 5.80
C LEU A 56 1.50 -7.63 5.87
N PRO A 57 1.88 -8.75 6.52
CA PRO A 57 3.28 -9.18 6.51
C PRO A 57 3.80 -9.44 5.09
N VAL A 58 2.98 -10.02 4.22
CA VAL A 58 3.34 -10.28 2.82
C VAL A 58 3.43 -8.96 2.04
N PHE A 59 2.46 -8.08 2.24
CA PHE A 59 2.47 -6.75 1.63
C PHE A 59 3.75 -5.99 1.96
N ILE A 60 4.15 -6.00 3.23
CA ILE A 60 5.36 -5.30 3.70
C ILE A 60 6.61 -5.84 3.00
N ILE A 61 6.74 -7.17 2.89
CA ILE A 61 7.88 -7.78 2.21
C ILE A 61 7.93 -7.36 0.74
N GLU A 62 6.78 -7.40 0.05
CA GLU A 62 6.71 -6.99 -1.36
C GLU A 62 7.02 -5.52 -1.55
N LEU A 63 6.51 -4.66 -0.66
CA LEU A 63 6.76 -3.23 -0.74
C LEU A 63 8.23 -2.90 -0.53
N LYS A 64 8.89 -3.54 0.44
CA LYS A 64 10.34 -3.38 0.65
C LYS A 64 11.13 -3.74 -0.61
N SER A 65 10.75 -4.82 -1.28
CA SER A 65 11.38 -5.26 -2.51
C SER A 65 11.17 -4.24 -3.65
N ALA A 66 9.94 -3.75 -3.78
CA ALA A 66 9.61 -2.75 -4.81
C ALA A 66 10.41 -1.45 -4.60
N ILE A 67 10.53 -1.00 -3.36
CA ILE A 67 11.32 0.17 -3.01
C ILE A 67 12.79 -0.05 -3.37
N ALA A 68 13.34 -1.22 -3.02
CA ALA A 68 14.75 -1.54 -3.28
C ALA A 68 15.07 -1.60 -4.78
N GLU A 69 14.11 -1.97 -5.60
CA GLU A 69 14.29 -2.08 -7.06
C GLU A 69 14.01 -0.77 -7.79
N SER A 70 13.38 0.20 -7.12
CA SER A 70 13.01 1.46 -7.77
C SER A 70 14.23 2.37 -7.96
N THR A 71 14.23 3.10 -9.08
CA THR A 71 15.21 4.15 -9.34
C THR A 71 14.59 5.55 -9.25
N ASN A 72 13.30 5.64 -8.97
CA ASN A 72 12.59 6.90 -8.85
C ASN A 72 12.64 7.39 -7.40
N LEU A 73 13.45 8.42 -7.13
CA LEU A 73 13.65 8.90 -5.76
C LEU A 73 12.38 9.37 -5.09
N LYS A 74 11.48 10.01 -5.82
CA LYS A 74 10.19 10.47 -5.24
C LYS A 74 9.32 9.28 -4.86
N ALA A 75 9.28 8.25 -5.71
CA ALA A 75 8.53 7.03 -5.42
C ALA A 75 9.13 6.28 -4.23
N ILE A 76 10.45 6.23 -4.13
CA ILE A 76 11.14 5.61 -2.99
C ILE A 76 10.76 6.33 -1.69
N ASN A 77 10.80 7.65 -1.68
CA ASN A 77 10.45 8.43 -0.49
C ASN A 77 9.00 8.22 -0.09
N HIS A 78 8.09 8.20 -1.06
CA HIS A 78 6.68 7.93 -0.79
C HIS A 78 6.48 6.50 -0.30
N GLY A 79 7.18 5.55 -0.92
CA GLY A 79 7.17 4.15 -0.52
C GLY A 79 7.62 3.95 0.91
N ASP A 80 8.65 4.68 1.36
CA ASP A 80 9.10 4.63 2.74
C ASP A 80 8.02 5.09 3.73
N LYS A 81 7.27 6.13 3.36
CA LYS A 81 6.14 6.59 4.18
C LYS A 81 5.01 5.55 4.20
N LEU A 82 4.73 4.95 3.05
CA LEU A 82 3.73 3.89 2.95
C LEU A 82 4.14 2.66 3.76
N LEU A 83 5.41 2.31 3.73
CA LEU A 83 5.95 1.21 4.51
C LEU A 83 5.75 1.44 6.01
N LYS A 84 6.03 2.64 6.49
CA LYS A 84 5.81 3.00 7.91
C LYS A 84 4.34 2.89 8.28
N LEU A 85 3.45 3.32 7.38
CA LEU A 85 2.01 3.21 7.61
C LEU A 85 1.59 1.74 7.72
N ALA A 86 2.06 0.90 6.81
CA ALA A 86 1.76 -0.54 6.82
C ALA A 86 2.31 -1.21 8.07
N GLU A 87 3.53 -0.90 8.47
CA GLU A 87 4.14 -1.45 9.69
C GLU A 87 3.37 -1.04 10.94
N LYS A 88 2.82 0.18 10.94
CA LYS A 88 2.00 0.65 12.04
C LYS A 88 0.66 -0.10 12.13
N ALA A 89 0.09 -0.49 10.99
CA ALA A 89 -1.15 -1.27 10.95
C ALA A 89 -0.91 -2.74 11.28
N ASP A 90 0.27 -3.27 10.95
CA ASP A 90 0.61 -4.67 11.14
C ASP A 90 0.60 -5.04 12.62
N GLY A 91 -0.07 -6.14 12.95
CA GLY A 91 -0.17 -6.62 14.31
C GLY A 91 -1.28 -5.98 15.15
N LYS A 92 -1.99 -4.98 14.62
CA LYS A 92 -3.13 -4.37 15.33
C LYS A 92 -4.41 -5.09 14.98
N VAL A 93 -5.01 -5.72 15.99
CA VAL A 93 -6.26 -6.49 15.82
C VAL A 93 -7.38 -5.59 15.28
N HIS A 94 -8.18 -6.12 14.36
CA HIS A 94 -9.32 -5.43 13.74
C HIS A 94 -8.93 -4.15 13.00
N THR A 95 -7.74 -4.16 12.42
CA THR A 95 -7.20 -3.03 11.67
C THR A 95 -6.84 -3.50 10.26
N TYR A 96 -7.08 -2.62 9.28
CA TYR A 96 -6.88 -2.91 7.87
C TYR A 96 -6.09 -1.78 7.20
N LEU A 97 -5.39 -2.12 6.14
CA LEU A 97 -4.76 -1.12 5.27
C LEU A 97 -5.60 -1.03 4.00
N LYS A 98 -6.18 0.14 3.75
CA LYS A 98 -7.04 0.37 2.59
C LYS A 98 -6.38 1.33 1.63
N PHE A 99 -6.41 0.96 0.35
CA PHE A 99 -5.99 1.82 -0.75
C PHE A 99 -7.22 2.31 -1.49
N ILE A 100 -7.22 3.59 -1.81
CA ILE A 100 -8.32 4.24 -2.51
C ILE A 100 -7.75 4.81 -3.80
N GLY A 101 -8.04 4.16 -4.92
CA GLY A 101 -7.65 4.63 -6.24
C GLY A 101 -8.63 5.68 -6.75
N ASP A 102 -8.25 6.29 -7.85
CA ASP A 102 -9.03 7.42 -8.38
C ASP A 102 -9.43 7.19 -9.84
#